data_c43276018b9bca75d79ccbb0087e6d2c
#
_entry.id   c43276018b9bca75d79ccbb0087e6d2c
#
_cell.length_a   1.000
_cell.length_b   1.000
_cell.length_c   1.000
_cell.angle_alpha   90.00
_cell.angle_beta   90.00
_cell.angle_gamma   90.00
#
_symmetry.space_group_name_H-M   'P 1'
#
loop_
_entity.id
_entity.type
_entity.pdbx_description
1 polymer ?
#
loop_
_entity_poly.entity_id
_entity_poly.type
_entity_poly.pdbx_seq_one_letter_code
_entity_poly.pdbx_strand_id
1 'polypeptide(L)'
;MDQKRRVVVTGLGLISPLGNSVKTSWLSAIEGRSGAALISKFDTENFLTKFGATVKDFEALDCIDPKEARRTDLFIQYGTAAAIEAINDSGFLDSYQLEDIGVSVSSGIGGLSTIEENAIILKEKGPRRISPFFVPGSIINMASGNIAIKLSLIHI
;
A
#
# COMPACT_ATOMS: atom_id res chain seq x y z
N MET A 1 12.20 -37.17 -17.38
CA MET A 1 12.58 -36.38 -16.17
C MET A 1 11.71 -35.15 -16.15
N ASP A 2 10.79 -35.07 -15.21
CA ASP A 2 9.99 -33.86 -15.03
C ASP A 2 10.93 -32.70 -14.69
N GLN A 3 11.12 -31.79 -15.63
CA GLN A 3 11.81 -30.53 -15.34
C GLN A 3 10.96 -29.72 -14.39
N LYS A 4 11.31 -29.71 -13.11
CA LYS A 4 10.63 -28.85 -12.13
C LYS A 4 10.72 -27.39 -12.60
N ARG A 5 9.56 -26.74 -12.75
CA ARG A 5 9.49 -25.32 -13.10
C ARG A 5 10.25 -24.50 -12.04
N ARG A 6 11.19 -23.68 -12.47
CA ARG A 6 11.93 -22.77 -11.58
C ARG A 6 11.11 -21.48 -11.39
N VAL A 7 10.93 -21.07 -10.14
CA VAL A 7 10.36 -19.80 -9.77
C VAL A 7 11.44 -18.98 -9.08
N VAL A 8 11.58 -17.72 -9.47
CA VAL A 8 12.61 -16.81 -8.96
C VAL A 8 11.96 -15.46 -8.58
N VAL A 9 12.57 -14.76 -7.61
CA VAL A 9 12.24 -13.36 -7.30
C VAL A 9 13.08 -12.49 -8.24
N THR A 10 12.41 -11.59 -8.95
CA THR A 10 13.06 -10.72 -9.94
C THR A 10 13.19 -9.28 -9.48
N GLY A 11 12.36 -8.84 -8.52
CA GLY A 11 12.43 -7.51 -7.97
C GLY A 11 11.76 -7.44 -6.61
N LEU A 12 12.16 -6.47 -5.82
CA LEU A 12 11.67 -6.22 -4.46
C LEU A 12 11.16 -4.77 -4.33
N GLY A 13 10.13 -4.60 -3.53
CA GLY A 13 9.63 -3.28 -3.14
C GLY A 13 9.09 -3.32 -1.73
N LEU A 14 9.35 -2.28 -0.95
CA LEU A 14 9.04 -2.26 0.48
C LEU A 14 8.75 -0.85 0.98
N ILE A 15 7.60 -0.71 1.64
CA ILE A 15 7.28 0.43 2.51
C ILE A 15 7.14 -0.10 3.93
N SER A 16 7.92 0.44 4.85
CA SER A 16 7.95 -0.04 6.23
C SER A 16 8.21 1.09 7.23
N PRO A 17 8.00 0.86 8.53
CA PRO A 17 8.37 1.83 9.57
C PRO A 17 9.88 2.11 9.67
N LEU A 18 10.72 1.32 9.00
CA LEU A 18 12.17 1.49 8.93
C LEU A 18 12.62 2.33 7.74
N GLY A 19 11.77 2.47 6.70
CA GLY A 19 12.07 3.24 5.50
C GLY A 19 11.05 3.03 4.39
N ASN A 20 11.02 3.94 3.45
CA ASN A 20 10.09 3.97 2.33
C ASN A 20 10.68 3.37 1.03
N SER A 21 11.65 2.48 1.17
CA SER A 21 12.21 1.67 0.10
C SER A 21 12.87 0.41 0.67
N VAL A 22 13.14 -0.58 -0.17
CA VAL A 22 13.92 -1.78 0.21
C VAL A 22 15.27 -1.37 0.77
N LYS A 23 15.98 -0.47 0.07
CA LYS A 23 17.32 -0.03 0.46
C LYS A 23 17.34 0.64 1.84
N THR A 24 16.46 1.59 2.08
CA THR A 24 16.41 2.33 3.36
C THR A 24 15.97 1.44 4.51
N SER A 25 14.97 0.60 4.27
CA SER A 25 14.49 -0.36 5.27
C SER A 25 15.56 -1.39 5.64
N TRP A 26 16.28 -1.92 4.64
CA TRP A 26 17.35 -2.90 4.86
C TRP A 26 18.53 -2.30 5.64
N LEU A 27 18.99 -1.10 5.26
CA LEU A 27 20.05 -0.42 5.99
C LEU A 27 19.67 -0.15 7.45
N SER A 28 18.45 0.30 7.69
CA SER A 28 17.94 0.50 9.05
C SER A 28 17.88 -0.81 9.84
N ALA A 29 17.48 -1.92 9.18
CA ALA A 29 17.40 -3.23 9.82
C ALA A 29 18.78 -3.77 10.23
N ILE A 30 19.79 -3.71 9.35
CA ILE A 30 21.15 -4.17 9.66
C ILE A 30 21.85 -3.30 10.71
N GLU A 31 21.49 -2.02 10.81
CA GLU A 31 21.96 -1.11 11.87
C GLU A 31 21.23 -1.32 13.21
N GLY A 32 20.26 -2.22 13.28
CA GLY A 32 19.47 -2.49 14.48
C GLY A 32 18.54 -1.33 14.87
N ARG A 33 18.17 -0.45 13.94
CA ARG A 33 17.23 0.65 14.22
C ARG A 33 15.83 0.11 14.47
N SER A 34 15.14 0.68 15.46
CA SER A 34 13.73 0.37 15.72
C SER A 34 12.81 1.30 14.93
N GLY A 35 11.80 0.73 14.27
CA GLY A 35 10.70 1.49 13.68
C GLY A 35 9.61 1.89 14.68
N ALA A 36 9.63 1.32 15.91
CA ALA A 36 8.65 1.63 16.94
C ALA A 36 8.89 3.03 17.55
N ALA A 37 7.79 3.77 17.76
CA ALA A 37 7.78 5.08 18.39
C ALA A 37 6.46 5.28 19.13
N LEU A 38 6.34 6.35 19.92
CA LEU A 38 5.06 6.75 20.47
C LEU A 38 4.06 7.06 19.36
N ILE A 39 2.83 6.64 19.53
CA ILE A 39 1.75 6.92 18.59
C ILE A 39 1.40 8.40 18.69
N SER A 40 1.46 9.10 17.55
CA SER A 40 1.15 10.53 17.45
C SER A 40 -0.07 10.83 16.56
N LYS A 41 -0.64 9.82 15.90
CA LYS A 41 -1.77 9.99 14.97
C LYS A 41 -3.10 10.23 15.67
N PHE A 42 -3.23 9.79 16.91
CA PHE A 42 -4.44 9.95 17.73
C PHE A 42 -4.06 9.99 19.21
N ASP A 43 -4.99 10.45 20.05
CA ASP A 43 -4.80 10.48 21.50
C ASP A 43 -4.78 9.06 22.07
N THR A 44 -3.70 8.74 22.78
CA THR A 44 -3.49 7.43 23.40
C THR A 44 -3.65 7.43 24.92
N GLU A 45 -4.16 8.51 25.52
CA GLU A 45 -4.24 8.65 26.98
C GLU A 45 -4.95 7.46 27.64
N ASN A 46 -6.07 7.02 27.06
CA ASN A 46 -6.91 5.95 27.57
C ASN A 46 -6.51 4.54 27.07
N PHE A 47 -5.39 4.41 26.34
CA PHE A 47 -4.92 3.12 25.83
C PHE A 47 -3.81 2.56 26.69
N LEU A 48 -3.81 1.24 26.89
CA LEU A 48 -2.73 0.54 27.60
C LEU A 48 -1.43 0.56 26.83
N THR A 49 -1.50 0.45 25.50
CA THR A 49 -0.35 0.53 24.58
C THR A 49 -0.30 1.90 23.95
N LYS A 50 0.83 2.60 24.09
CA LYS A 50 1.03 3.97 23.62
C LYS A 50 2.10 4.08 22.53
N PHE A 51 2.61 2.96 22.06
CA PHE A 51 3.62 2.90 21.00
C PHE A 51 3.21 1.95 19.89
N GLY A 52 3.74 2.20 18.71
CA GLY A 52 3.52 1.39 17.50
C GLY A 52 4.59 1.66 16.46
N ALA A 53 4.64 0.82 15.44
CA ALA A 53 5.52 0.99 14.31
C ALA A 53 4.72 1.49 13.10
N THR A 54 4.74 2.80 12.88
CA THR A 54 4.04 3.46 11.76
C THR A 54 5.02 3.90 10.68
N VAL A 55 4.58 3.85 9.44
CA VAL A 55 5.34 4.43 8.31
C VAL A 55 5.47 5.93 8.52
N LYS A 56 6.68 6.46 8.32
CA LYS A 56 7.04 7.87 8.51
C LYS A 56 7.44 8.48 7.18
N ASP A 57 7.21 9.77 7.03
CA ASP A 57 7.71 10.58 5.90
C ASP A 57 7.39 9.96 4.52
N PHE A 58 6.22 9.32 4.39
CA PHE A 58 5.77 8.74 3.14
C PHE A 58 5.04 9.81 2.32
N GLU A 59 5.58 10.10 1.13
CA GLU A 59 4.98 11.02 0.18
C GLU A 59 4.36 10.24 -0.98
N ALA A 60 3.03 10.09 -0.95
CA ALA A 60 2.30 9.36 -2.00
C ALA A 60 2.51 9.98 -3.39
N LEU A 61 2.72 11.30 -3.45
CA LEU A 61 2.85 12.05 -4.70
C LEU A 61 4.11 11.71 -5.51
N ASP A 62 5.08 11.05 -4.90
CA ASP A 62 6.27 10.55 -5.62
C ASP A 62 5.95 9.42 -6.60
N CYS A 63 4.82 8.73 -6.40
CA CYS A 63 4.45 7.54 -7.18
C CYS A 63 2.97 7.47 -7.59
N ILE A 64 2.11 8.31 -7.01
CA ILE A 64 0.66 8.27 -7.21
C ILE A 64 0.16 9.68 -7.57
N ASP A 65 -0.75 9.78 -8.56
CA ASP A 65 -1.39 11.05 -8.91
C ASP A 65 -2.14 11.64 -7.71
N PRO A 66 -2.09 12.98 -7.51
CA PRO A 66 -2.78 13.64 -6.38
C PRO A 66 -4.28 13.38 -6.29
N LYS A 67 -4.95 13.11 -7.41
CA LYS A 67 -6.39 12.77 -7.41
C LYS A 67 -6.61 11.34 -6.96
N GLU A 68 -5.73 10.42 -7.33
CA GLU A 68 -5.77 9.03 -6.87
C GLU A 68 -5.45 8.94 -5.37
N ALA A 69 -4.41 9.65 -4.92
CA ALA A 69 -4.04 9.68 -3.49
C ALA A 69 -5.19 10.14 -2.59
N ARG A 70 -6.02 11.10 -3.05
CA ARG A 70 -7.21 11.58 -2.31
C ARG A 70 -8.40 10.61 -2.31
N ARG A 71 -8.38 9.59 -3.16
CA ARG A 71 -9.49 8.64 -3.36
C ARG A 71 -9.19 7.25 -2.81
N THR A 72 -7.96 7.01 -2.38
CA THR A 72 -7.47 5.73 -1.89
C THR A 72 -6.95 5.84 -0.47
N ASP A 73 -7.23 4.83 0.35
CA ASP A 73 -6.65 4.72 1.69
C ASP A 73 -5.15 4.41 1.61
N LEU A 74 -4.43 4.69 2.70
CA LEU A 74 -2.97 4.54 2.79
C LEU A 74 -2.48 3.14 2.45
N PHE A 75 -3.24 2.08 2.77
CA PHE A 75 -2.79 0.72 2.44
C PHE A 75 -2.67 0.48 0.93
N ILE A 76 -3.56 1.09 0.13
CA ILE A 76 -3.48 1.05 -1.34
C ILE A 76 -2.26 1.84 -1.80
N GLN A 77 -2.02 3.01 -1.21
CA GLN A 77 -0.89 3.87 -1.56
C GLN A 77 0.44 3.18 -1.26
N TYR A 78 0.59 2.57 -0.09
CA TYR A 78 1.78 1.80 0.28
C TYR A 78 1.99 0.60 -0.65
N GLY A 79 0.93 -0.16 -0.91
CA GLY A 79 0.99 -1.30 -1.82
C GLY A 79 1.39 -0.91 -3.24
N THR A 80 0.84 0.20 -3.74
CA THR A 80 1.17 0.74 -5.08
C THR A 80 2.61 1.23 -5.15
N ALA A 81 3.10 1.95 -4.15
CA ALA A 81 4.48 2.43 -4.09
C ALA A 81 5.48 1.26 -4.06
N ALA A 82 5.24 0.27 -3.20
CA ALA A 82 6.08 -0.93 -3.13
C ALA A 82 6.04 -1.72 -4.45
N ALA A 83 4.88 -1.85 -5.10
CA ALA A 83 4.77 -2.53 -6.39
C ALA A 83 5.58 -1.82 -7.48
N ILE A 84 5.53 -0.48 -7.53
CA ILE A 84 6.31 0.31 -8.49
C ILE A 84 7.82 0.11 -8.25
N GLU A 85 8.28 0.13 -6.99
CA GLU A 85 9.69 -0.14 -6.65
C GLU A 85 10.09 -1.53 -7.13
N ALA A 86 9.30 -2.58 -6.83
CA ALA A 86 9.58 -3.95 -7.22
C ALA A 86 9.67 -4.14 -8.75
N ILE A 87 8.80 -3.47 -9.49
CA ILE A 87 8.76 -3.52 -10.95
C ILE A 87 9.98 -2.84 -11.54
N ASN A 88 10.33 -1.67 -11.03
CA ASN A 88 11.52 -0.95 -11.48
C ASN A 88 12.81 -1.74 -11.17
N ASP A 89 12.88 -2.37 -10.00
CA ASP A 89 14.01 -3.23 -9.61
C ASP A 89 14.13 -4.46 -10.51
N SER A 90 13.01 -5.05 -10.91
CA SER A 90 12.99 -6.25 -11.76
C SER A 90 13.35 -5.99 -13.22
N GLY A 91 13.04 -4.82 -13.76
CA GLY A 91 13.18 -4.49 -15.18
C GLY A 91 12.35 -5.35 -16.13
N PHE A 92 11.34 -6.11 -15.61
CA PHE A 92 10.69 -7.14 -16.41
C PHE A 92 9.68 -6.58 -17.42
N LEU A 93 9.16 -5.38 -17.25
CA LEU A 93 8.17 -4.80 -18.18
C LEU A 93 8.65 -4.69 -19.62
N ASP A 94 9.97 -4.56 -19.82
CA ASP A 94 10.58 -4.52 -21.15
C ASP A 94 10.74 -5.90 -21.80
N SER A 95 10.52 -6.98 -21.01
CA SER A 95 10.88 -8.34 -21.41
C SER A 95 9.67 -9.29 -21.50
N TYR A 96 8.49 -8.89 -21.04
CA TYR A 96 7.29 -9.75 -20.98
C TYR A 96 6.09 -9.11 -21.66
N GLN A 97 5.18 -9.96 -22.13
CA GLN A 97 3.88 -9.49 -22.61
C GLN A 97 3.02 -9.17 -21.41
N LEU A 98 2.28 -8.06 -21.47
CA LEU A 98 1.44 -7.61 -20.35
C LEU A 98 0.34 -8.64 -20.00
N GLU A 99 -0.08 -9.44 -20.97
CA GLU A 99 -1.07 -10.52 -20.83
C GLU A 99 -0.60 -11.66 -19.94
N ASP A 100 0.71 -11.84 -19.82
CA ASP A 100 1.31 -12.92 -19.01
C ASP A 100 1.53 -12.51 -17.54
N ILE A 101 1.17 -11.27 -17.18
CA ILE A 101 1.45 -10.70 -15.87
C ILE A 101 0.17 -10.68 -15.01
N GLY A 102 0.23 -11.36 -13.88
CA GLY A 102 -0.83 -11.33 -12.87
C GLY A 102 -0.46 -10.44 -11.67
N VAL A 103 -1.45 -9.76 -11.10
CA VAL A 103 -1.30 -8.96 -9.87
C VAL A 103 -2.04 -9.63 -8.73
N SER A 104 -1.30 -9.99 -7.68
CA SER A 104 -1.86 -10.56 -6.44
C SER A 104 -1.29 -9.83 -5.23
N VAL A 105 -2.09 -8.91 -4.68
CA VAL A 105 -1.76 -8.12 -3.49
C VAL A 105 -2.93 -8.17 -2.53
N SER A 106 -2.66 -8.44 -1.26
CA SER A 106 -3.67 -8.58 -0.22
C SER A 106 -3.46 -7.57 0.91
N SER A 107 -4.52 -7.34 1.68
CA SER A 107 -4.49 -6.59 2.93
C SER A 107 -5.27 -7.35 4.01
N GLY A 108 -4.88 -7.22 5.27
CA GLY A 108 -5.58 -7.86 6.37
C GLY A 108 -6.98 -7.28 6.61
N ILE A 109 -7.10 -5.96 6.56
CA ILE A 109 -8.36 -5.24 6.89
C ILE A 109 -8.78 -4.29 5.76
N GLY A 110 -7.81 -3.75 5.01
CA GLY A 110 -8.06 -2.69 4.03
C GLY A 110 -8.03 -1.30 4.65
N GLY A 111 -8.86 -0.40 4.17
CA GLY A 111 -8.90 1.01 4.52
C GLY A 111 -9.64 1.31 5.83
N LEU A 112 -9.11 0.88 6.97
CA LEU A 112 -9.75 1.07 8.27
C LEU A 112 -10.01 2.55 8.58
N SER A 113 -9.05 3.43 8.28
CA SER A 113 -9.20 4.88 8.49
C SER A 113 -10.33 5.46 7.64
N THR A 114 -10.40 5.06 6.37
CA THR A 114 -11.48 5.47 5.45
C THR A 114 -12.85 4.97 5.92
N ILE A 115 -12.91 3.76 6.48
CA ILE A 115 -14.15 3.18 7.02
C ILE A 115 -14.61 3.97 8.24
N GLU A 116 -13.70 4.26 9.19
CA GLU A 116 -14.00 5.03 10.39
C GLU A 116 -14.49 6.44 10.06
N GLU A 117 -13.76 7.17 9.21
CA GLU A 117 -14.14 8.52 8.77
C GLU A 117 -15.53 8.56 8.12
N ASN A 118 -15.82 7.61 7.22
CA ASN A 118 -17.14 7.57 6.58
C ASN A 118 -18.24 7.13 7.54
N ALA A 119 -17.97 6.31 8.54
CA ALA A 119 -18.93 5.96 9.59
C ALA A 119 -19.29 7.20 10.44
N ILE A 120 -18.31 8.03 10.78
CA ILE A 120 -18.53 9.31 11.48
C ILE A 120 -19.34 10.28 10.60
N ILE A 121 -18.95 10.44 9.32
CA ILE A 121 -19.68 11.29 8.36
C ILE A 121 -21.14 10.84 8.22
N LEU A 122 -21.38 9.53 8.11
CA LEU A 122 -22.73 8.98 8.04
C LEU A 122 -23.57 9.37 9.25
N LYS A 123 -23.00 9.22 10.44
CA LYS A 123 -23.66 9.53 11.72
C LYS A 123 -23.97 11.02 11.87
N GLU A 124 -23.02 11.89 11.52
CA GLU A 124 -23.12 13.33 11.78
C GLU A 124 -23.80 14.11 10.64
N LYS A 125 -23.56 13.71 9.38
CA LYS A 125 -23.92 14.48 8.18
C LYS A 125 -24.89 13.74 7.24
N GLY A 126 -25.19 12.49 7.55
CA GLY A 126 -26.13 11.66 6.80
C GLY A 126 -25.56 11.07 5.50
N PRO A 127 -26.34 10.16 4.84
CA PRO A 127 -25.84 9.32 3.75
C PRO A 127 -25.44 10.09 2.49
N ARG A 128 -25.98 11.28 2.25
CA ARG A 128 -25.66 12.12 1.09
C ARG A 128 -24.23 12.69 1.12
N ARG A 129 -23.52 12.57 2.24
CA ARG A 129 -22.17 13.08 2.43
C ARG A 129 -21.09 11.97 2.36
N ILE A 130 -21.49 10.72 2.23
CA ILE A 130 -20.57 9.61 2.03
C ILE A 130 -19.86 9.79 0.67
N SER A 131 -18.54 9.59 0.68
CA SER A 131 -17.76 9.67 -0.54
C SER A 131 -18.16 8.57 -1.54
N PRO A 132 -18.33 8.87 -2.84
CA PRO A 132 -18.52 7.84 -3.87
C PRO A 132 -17.29 6.93 -3.99
N PHE A 133 -16.12 7.36 -3.50
CA PHE A 133 -14.89 6.59 -3.47
C PHE A 133 -14.72 5.79 -2.18
N PHE A 134 -15.70 5.80 -1.26
CA PHE A 134 -15.63 5.07 0.00
C PHE A 134 -15.33 3.58 -0.22
N VAL A 135 -16.15 2.91 -1.01
CA VAL A 135 -15.98 1.47 -1.28
C VAL A 135 -14.68 1.20 -2.05
N PRO A 136 -14.45 1.77 -3.25
CA PRO A 136 -13.23 1.48 -4.02
C PRO A 136 -11.94 1.95 -3.33
N GLY A 137 -12.03 2.91 -2.40
CA GLY A 137 -10.87 3.38 -1.64
C GLY A 137 -10.55 2.55 -0.40
N SER A 138 -11.44 1.67 0.06
CA SER A 138 -11.30 0.97 1.34
C SER A 138 -11.26 -0.56 1.26
N ILE A 139 -11.80 -1.19 0.21
CA ILE A 139 -11.84 -2.67 0.12
C ILE A 139 -10.50 -3.27 -0.27
N ILE A 140 -10.19 -4.44 0.32
CA ILE A 140 -8.87 -5.06 0.28
C ILE A 140 -8.34 -5.40 -1.12
N ASN A 141 -9.21 -5.82 -2.03
CA ASN A 141 -8.84 -6.21 -3.40
C ASN A 141 -8.48 -5.00 -4.29
N MET A 142 -8.79 -3.78 -3.85
CA MET A 142 -8.46 -2.58 -4.61
C MET A 142 -6.96 -2.23 -4.59
N ALA A 143 -6.17 -2.82 -3.70
CA ALA A 143 -4.72 -2.76 -3.81
C ALA A 143 -4.24 -3.41 -5.13
N SER A 144 -4.66 -4.66 -5.39
CA SER A 144 -4.37 -5.33 -6.68
C SER A 144 -4.97 -4.58 -7.86
N GLY A 145 -6.23 -4.12 -7.74
CA GLY A 145 -6.93 -3.41 -8.81
C GLY A 145 -6.23 -2.11 -9.21
N ASN A 146 -5.83 -1.27 -8.25
CA ASN A 146 -5.12 -0.02 -8.55
C ASN A 146 -3.74 -0.28 -9.16
N ILE A 147 -3.00 -1.26 -8.66
CA ILE A 147 -1.70 -1.67 -9.24
C ILE A 147 -1.88 -2.13 -10.68
N ALA A 148 -2.87 -3.00 -10.95
CA ALA A 148 -3.14 -3.50 -12.29
C ALA A 148 -3.53 -2.37 -13.26
N ILE A 149 -4.38 -1.43 -12.85
CA ILE A 149 -4.75 -0.25 -13.64
C ILE A 149 -3.51 0.59 -13.95
N LYS A 150 -2.70 0.89 -12.93
CA LYS A 150 -1.52 1.76 -13.06
C LYS A 150 -0.47 1.19 -14.01
N LEU A 151 -0.34 -0.12 -14.03
CA LEU A 151 0.63 -0.84 -14.86
C LEU A 151 0.06 -1.25 -16.21
N SER A 152 -1.18 -0.86 -16.53
CA SER A 152 -1.87 -1.26 -17.75
C SER A 152 -1.96 -2.78 -17.94
N LEU A 153 -2.07 -3.51 -16.83
CA LEU A 153 -2.17 -4.99 -16.82
C LEU A 153 -3.62 -5.49 -16.92
N ILE A 154 -4.56 -4.59 -17.14
CA ILE A 154 -5.98 -4.91 -17.34
C ILE A 154 -6.24 -4.93 -18.83
N HIS A 155 -6.55 -6.10 -19.35
CA HIS A 155 -7.09 -6.28 -20.69
C HIS A 155 -8.60 -6.45 -20.59
N ILE A 156 -9.29 -5.57 -21.23
CA ILE A 156 -10.72 -5.65 -21.45
C ILE A 156 -10.96 -6.10 -22.89
#